data_32af380874b9724392a8be2f67f3a64c
#
_entry.id   32af380874b9724392a8be2f67f3a64c
#
_cell.length_a   1.000
_cell.length_b   1.000
_cell.length_c   1.000
_cell.angle_alpha   90.00
_cell.angle_beta   90.00
_cell.angle_gamma   90.00
#
_symmetry.space_group_name_H-M   'P 1'
#
loop_
_entity.id
_entity.type
_entity.pdbx_description
1 polymer ?
#
loop_
_entity_poly.entity_id
_entity_poly.type
_entity_poly.pdbx_seq_one_letter_code
_entity_poly.pdbx_strand_id
1 'polypeptide(L)'
;MAEISAKLVKELRDRTGLGMMECKKALQEADGDIETAIDNLRKSGQAKAAKKAGNIAADGAIIIAQEGNKALLLEVNCQTDFVAKDANFTAFANKVAELALANNTTDVAAISALPYGDGQTVEEARVELVQKIGENIQVRRAEVIEGDNLASYRHGIRIGVVVSV
;
A
#
# COMPACT_ATOMS: atom_id res chain seq x y z
N MET A 1 -20.09 25.73 16.10
CA MET A 1 -19.10 25.00 15.26
C MET A 1 -17.70 25.50 15.57
N ALA A 2 -16.76 24.61 15.75
CA ALA A 2 -15.37 25.01 15.93
C ALA A 2 -14.84 25.64 14.63
N GLU A 3 -14.08 26.70 14.79
CA GLU A 3 -13.40 27.32 13.67
C GLU A 3 -12.22 26.44 13.22
N ILE A 4 -12.23 26.05 11.96
CA ILE A 4 -11.19 25.19 11.41
C ILE A 4 -10.07 26.07 10.85
N SER A 5 -8.96 26.12 11.57
CA SER A 5 -7.80 26.91 11.15
C SER A 5 -7.03 26.25 10.00
N ALA A 6 -6.37 27.07 9.19
CA ALA A 6 -5.46 26.59 8.15
C ALA A 6 -4.34 25.68 8.72
N LYS A 7 -3.92 25.96 9.95
CA LYS A 7 -2.91 25.15 10.66
C LYS A 7 -3.40 23.72 10.92
N LEU A 8 -4.64 23.55 11.38
CA LEU A 8 -5.24 22.24 11.61
C LEU A 8 -5.37 21.45 10.31
N VAL A 9 -5.82 22.11 9.24
CA VAL A 9 -5.94 21.48 7.92
C VAL A 9 -4.57 21.01 7.42
N LYS A 10 -3.55 21.85 7.56
CA LYS A 10 -2.18 21.48 7.19
C LYS A 10 -1.67 20.31 8.00
N GLU A 11 -1.87 20.31 9.31
CA GLU A 11 -1.46 19.21 10.18
C GLU A 11 -2.12 17.89 9.78
N LEU A 12 -3.41 17.91 9.50
CA LEU A 12 -4.14 16.71 9.06
C LEU A 12 -3.64 16.24 7.69
N ARG A 13 -3.36 17.14 6.75
CA ARG A 13 -2.76 16.79 5.46
C ARG A 13 -1.39 16.14 5.63
N ASP A 14 -0.54 16.71 6.47
CA ASP A 14 0.79 16.18 6.71
C ASP A 14 0.74 14.76 7.32
N ARG A 15 -0.26 14.49 8.15
CA ARG A 15 -0.45 13.19 8.80
C ARG A 15 -1.13 12.16 7.91
N THR A 16 -1.97 12.55 6.96
CA THR A 16 -2.78 11.64 6.14
C THR A 16 -2.39 11.59 4.68
N GLY A 17 -1.76 12.63 4.16
CA GLY A 17 -1.46 12.76 2.73
C GLY A 17 -2.66 13.03 1.85
N LEU A 18 -3.83 13.28 2.43
CA LEU A 18 -5.08 13.55 1.70
C LEU A 18 -5.20 15.00 1.25
N GLY A 19 -6.14 15.26 0.35
CA GLY A 19 -6.37 16.60 -0.19
C GLY A 19 -6.87 17.61 0.84
N MET A 20 -6.63 18.90 0.58
CA MET A 20 -7.00 19.99 1.50
C MET A 20 -8.50 20.02 1.82
N MET A 21 -9.34 19.87 0.80
CA MET A 21 -10.80 19.93 0.97
C MET A 21 -11.32 18.73 1.77
N GLU A 22 -10.76 17.56 1.55
CA GLU A 22 -11.12 16.34 2.29
C GLU A 22 -10.73 16.48 3.76
N CYS A 23 -9.53 16.97 4.04
CA CYS A 23 -9.07 17.26 5.41
C CYS A 23 -9.93 18.30 6.10
N LYS A 24 -10.26 19.39 5.41
CA LYS A 24 -11.11 20.46 5.96
C LYS A 24 -12.49 19.91 6.31
N LYS A 25 -13.11 19.15 5.42
CA LYS A 25 -14.41 18.52 5.66
C LYS A 25 -14.38 17.58 6.86
N ALA A 26 -13.36 16.74 6.95
CA ALA A 26 -13.20 15.81 8.06
C ALA A 26 -13.06 16.54 9.40
N LEU A 27 -12.32 17.65 9.44
CA LEU A 27 -12.19 18.49 10.65
C LEU A 27 -13.50 19.16 11.02
N GLN A 28 -14.27 19.63 10.03
CA GLN A 28 -15.60 20.22 10.28
C GLN A 28 -16.55 19.19 10.90
N GLU A 29 -16.57 17.98 10.35
CA GLU A 29 -17.40 16.87 10.84
C GLU A 29 -16.97 16.39 12.24
N ALA A 30 -15.69 16.52 12.57
CA ALA A 30 -15.10 16.17 13.87
C ALA A 30 -15.05 17.35 14.85
N ASP A 31 -15.67 18.47 14.51
CA ASP A 31 -15.72 19.68 15.33
C ASP A 31 -14.33 20.18 15.77
N GLY A 32 -13.36 20.06 14.87
CA GLY A 32 -11.98 20.50 15.06
C GLY A 32 -11.07 19.50 15.80
N ASP A 33 -11.60 18.35 16.20
CA ASP A 33 -10.80 17.30 16.84
C ASP A 33 -10.05 16.49 15.78
N ILE A 34 -8.73 16.66 15.72
CA ILE A 34 -7.88 16.04 14.72
C ILE A 34 -7.85 14.51 14.83
N GLU A 35 -7.84 13.95 16.04
CA GLU A 35 -7.82 12.50 16.25
C GLU A 35 -9.13 11.86 15.77
N THR A 36 -10.26 12.49 16.04
CA THR A 36 -11.57 12.06 15.53
C THR A 36 -11.63 12.16 14.01
N ALA A 37 -11.07 13.23 13.44
CA ALA A 37 -11.01 13.43 11.99
C ALA A 37 -10.18 12.32 11.33
N ILE A 38 -9.05 11.94 11.91
CA ILE A 38 -8.19 10.85 11.41
C ILE A 38 -8.95 9.51 11.45
N ASP A 39 -9.63 9.23 12.56
CA ASP A 39 -10.39 7.99 12.72
C ASP A 39 -11.54 7.90 11.68
N ASN A 40 -12.26 9.00 11.50
CA ASN A 40 -13.32 9.08 10.50
C ASN A 40 -12.78 8.92 9.07
N LEU A 41 -11.64 9.49 8.75
CA LEU A 41 -10.99 9.32 7.44
C LEU A 41 -10.53 7.89 7.22
N ARG A 42 -10.04 7.22 8.27
CA ARG A 42 -9.66 5.81 8.20
C ARG A 42 -10.86 4.93 7.90
N LYS A 43 -11.98 5.13 8.58
CA LYS A 43 -13.23 4.40 8.34
C LYS A 43 -13.78 4.67 6.94
N SER A 44 -13.77 5.91 6.50
CA SER A 44 -14.17 6.31 5.15
C SER A 44 -13.26 5.68 4.09
N GLY A 45 -11.96 5.62 4.35
CA GLY A 45 -10.98 4.98 3.48
C GLY A 45 -11.25 3.49 3.31
N GLN A 46 -11.57 2.79 4.39
CA GLN A 46 -11.96 1.38 4.34
C GLN A 46 -13.21 1.16 3.48
N ALA A 47 -14.22 2.03 3.63
CA ALA A 47 -15.44 1.96 2.81
C ALA A 47 -15.15 2.22 1.33
N LYS A 48 -14.30 3.20 1.01
CA LYS A 48 -13.88 3.49 -0.36
C LYS A 48 -13.09 2.33 -0.96
N ALA A 49 -12.16 1.75 -0.20
CA ALA A 49 -11.38 0.60 -0.64
C ALA A 49 -12.28 -0.61 -0.91
N ALA A 50 -13.27 -0.86 -0.05
CA ALA A 50 -14.25 -1.93 -0.25
C ALA A 50 -15.06 -1.75 -1.53
N LYS A 51 -15.47 -0.51 -1.84
CA LYS A 51 -16.14 -0.19 -3.10
C LYS A 51 -15.24 -0.45 -4.32
N LYS A 52 -13.98 -0.05 -4.24
CA LYS A 52 -13.01 -0.22 -5.32
C LYS A 52 -12.61 -1.68 -5.52
N ALA A 53 -12.73 -2.53 -4.51
CA ALA A 53 -12.33 -3.94 -4.57
C ALA A 53 -13.05 -4.73 -5.67
N GLY A 54 -14.23 -4.27 -6.11
CA GLY A 54 -14.94 -4.86 -7.24
C GLY A 54 -14.39 -4.48 -8.61
N ASN A 55 -13.52 -3.48 -8.71
CA ASN A 55 -12.91 -3.06 -9.96
C ASN A 55 -11.80 -4.03 -10.37
N ILE A 56 -11.73 -4.35 -11.66
CA ILE A 56 -10.70 -5.26 -12.19
C ILE A 56 -9.33 -4.57 -12.08
N ALA A 57 -8.42 -5.21 -11.36
CA ALA A 57 -7.04 -4.77 -11.20
C ALA A 57 -6.12 -5.70 -12.03
N ALA A 58 -6.08 -5.48 -13.33
CA ALA A 58 -5.35 -6.31 -14.29
C ALA A 58 -3.93 -5.84 -14.56
N ASP A 59 -3.62 -4.61 -14.22
CA ASP A 59 -2.26 -4.08 -14.27
C ASP A 59 -1.55 -4.26 -12.94
N GLY A 60 -0.31 -3.87 -12.86
CA GLY A 60 0.46 -3.97 -11.63
C GLY A 60 1.95 -4.15 -11.87
N ALA A 61 2.63 -4.63 -10.84
CA ALA A 61 4.06 -4.84 -10.86
C ALA A 61 4.44 -6.16 -10.21
N ILE A 62 5.50 -6.77 -10.73
CA ILE A 62 6.20 -7.87 -10.09
C ILE A 62 7.44 -7.31 -9.40
N ILE A 63 7.57 -7.57 -8.13
CA ILE A 63 8.71 -7.13 -7.31
C ILE A 63 9.53 -8.35 -6.92
N ILE A 64 10.83 -8.23 -7.03
CA ILE A 64 11.78 -9.25 -6.56
C ILE A 64 12.56 -8.65 -5.41
N ALA A 65 12.51 -9.29 -4.24
CA ALA A 65 13.35 -8.98 -3.10
C ALA A 65 14.26 -10.18 -2.85
N GLN A 66 15.55 -9.93 -2.64
CA GLN A 66 16.53 -10.99 -2.43
C GLN A 66 17.41 -10.66 -1.25
N GLU A 67 17.64 -11.64 -0.40
CA GLU A 67 18.58 -11.55 0.71
C GLU A 67 19.21 -12.93 0.95
N GLY A 68 20.53 -13.00 0.88
CA GLY A 68 21.28 -14.24 1.05
C GLY A 68 20.86 -15.29 0.02
N ASN A 69 20.42 -16.45 0.51
CA ASN A 69 20.00 -17.59 -0.32
C ASN A 69 18.49 -17.64 -0.59
N LYS A 70 17.79 -16.53 -0.34
CA LYS A 70 16.34 -16.44 -0.54
C LYS A 70 16.00 -15.30 -1.48
N ALA A 71 15.03 -15.54 -2.37
CA ALA A 71 14.43 -14.52 -3.19
C ALA A 71 12.91 -14.63 -3.10
N LEU A 72 12.24 -13.49 -2.99
CA LEU A 72 10.79 -13.41 -2.96
C LEU A 72 10.29 -12.66 -4.19
N LEU A 73 9.29 -13.24 -4.86
CA LEU A 73 8.54 -12.56 -5.91
C LEU A 73 7.20 -12.15 -5.32
N LEU A 74 6.82 -10.90 -5.54
CA LEU A 74 5.54 -10.34 -5.10
C LEU A 74 4.81 -9.76 -6.29
N GLU A 75 3.54 -10.08 -6.43
CA GLU A 75 2.64 -9.44 -7.39
C GLU A 75 1.71 -8.50 -6.65
N VAL A 76 1.75 -7.21 -7.02
CA VAL A 76 0.82 -6.19 -6.55
C VAL A 76 0.07 -5.65 -7.77
N ASN A 77 -1.25 -5.70 -7.74
CA ASN A 77 -2.09 -5.27 -8.86
C ASN A 77 -2.73 -3.91 -8.62
N CYS A 78 -3.00 -3.22 -9.72
CA CYS A 78 -3.76 -1.98 -9.79
C CYS A 78 -4.59 -1.97 -11.07
N GLN A 79 -5.38 -0.91 -11.29
CA GLN A 79 -6.30 -0.86 -12.44
C GLN A 79 -5.62 -0.40 -13.72
N THR A 80 -4.66 0.52 -13.64
CA THR A 80 -4.02 1.14 -14.80
C THR A 80 -2.50 1.01 -14.78
N ASP A 81 -1.89 1.07 -15.96
CA ASP A 81 -0.45 1.10 -16.10
C ASP A 81 0.18 2.40 -15.56
N PHE A 82 -0.58 3.48 -15.53
CA PHE A 82 -0.14 4.74 -14.92
C PHE A 82 0.16 4.56 -13.43
N VAL A 83 -0.76 3.92 -12.71
CA VAL A 83 -0.58 3.66 -11.28
C VAL A 83 0.53 2.63 -11.04
N ALA A 84 0.69 1.64 -11.91
CA ALA A 84 1.77 0.67 -11.82
C ALA A 84 3.17 1.33 -11.85
N LYS A 85 3.29 2.52 -12.42
CA LYS A 85 4.52 3.32 -12.50
C LYS A 85 4.57 4.45 -11.47
N ASP A 86 3.51 4.66 -10.71
CA ASP A 86 3.44 5.71 -9.69
C ASP A 86 4.43 5.44 -8.56
N ALA A 87 5.09 6.51 -8.09
CA ALA A 87 6.12 6.40 -7.05
C ALA A 87 5.56 5.87 -5.72
N ASN A 88 4.35 6.25 -5.34
CA ASN A 88 3.72 5.79 -4.11
C ASN A 88 3.33 4.31 -4.20
N PHE A 89 2.83 3.88 -5.35
CA PHE A 89 2.53 2.47 -5.62
C PHE A 89 3.81 1.62 -5.55
N THR A 90 4.87 2.07 -6.24
CA THR A 90 6.17 1.38 -6.27
C THR A 90 6.79 1.27 -4.89
N ALA A 91 6.76 2.36 -4.10
CA ALA A 91 7.28 2.37 -2.73
C ALA A 91 6.54 1.39 -1.84
N PHE A 92 5.21 1.34 -1.94
CA PHE A 92 4.37 0.37 -1.23
C PHE A 92 4.72 -1.07 -1.61
N ALA A 93 4.76 -1.36 -2.91
CA ALA A 93 5.04 -2.71 -3.41
C ALA A 93 6.43 -3.21 -2.96
N ASN A 94 7.45 -2.36 -3.07
CA ASN A 94 8.81 -2.68 -2.62
C ASN A 94 8.87 -2.95 -1.12
N LYS A 95 8.23 -2.12 -0.33
CA LYS A 95 8.23 -2.28 1.14
C LYS A 95 7.50 -3.56 1.57
N VAL A 96 6.39 -3.88 0.95
CA VAL A 96 5.66 -5.14 1.22
C VAL A 96 6.53 -6.35 0.87
N ALA A 97 7.23 -6.31 -0.26
CA ALA A 97 8.13 -7.39 -0.66
C ALA A 97 9.26 -7.60 0.37
N GLU A 98 9.89 -6.50 0.82
CA GLU A 98 10.93 -6.56 1.85
C GLU A 98 10.42 -7.11 3.17
N LEU A 99 9.24 -6.69 3.61
CA LEU A 99 8.60 -7.18 4.84
C LEU A 99 8.26 -8.66 4.75
N ALA A 100 7.70 -9.09 3.62
CA ALA A 100 7.36 -10.49 3.40
C ALA A 100 8.61 -11.38 3.40
N LEU A 101 9.68 -10.93 2.76
CA LEU A 101 10.95 -11.63 2.76
C LEU A 101 11.55 -11.72 4.17
N ALA A 102 11.60 -10.60 4.89
CA ALA A 102 12.14 -10.54 6.25
C ALA A 102 11.40 -11.45 7.22
N ASN A 103 10.09 -11.61 7.04
CA ASN A 103 9.23 -12.46 7.87
C ASN A 103 9.02 -13.86 7.28
N ASN A 104 9.67 -14.16 6.16
CA ASN A 104 9.59 -15.44 5.46
C ASN A 104 8.16 -15.92 5.27
N THR A 105 7.28 -15.04 4.80
CA THR A 105 5.86 -15.34 4.62
C THR A 105 5.40 -15.08 3.19
N THR A 106 4.61 -16.01 2.65
CA THR A 106 4.06 -15.95 1.29
C THR A 106 2.54 -15.97 1.28
N ASP A 107 1.92 -16.19 2.43
CA ASP A 107 0.47 -16.13 2.57
C ASP A 107 -0.01 -14.68 2.57
N VAL A 108 -0.92 -14.34 1.67
CA VAL A 108 -1.42 -12.96 1.51
C VAL A 108 -2.06 -12.45 2.80
N ALA A 109 -2.84 -13.27 3.50
CA ALA A 109 -3.46 -12.85 4.75
C ALA A 109 -2.41 -12.54 5.82
N ALA A 110 -1.36 -13.35 5.92
CA ALA A 110 -0.27 -13.12 6.85
C ALA A 110 0.55 -11.87 6.48
N ILE A 111 0.83 -11.66 5.19
CA ILE A 111 1.50 -10.45 4.70
C ILE A 111 0.69 -9.21 5.05
N SER A 112 -0.62 -9.26 4.84
CA SER A 112 -1.52 -8.14 5.14
C SER A 112 -1.51 -7.74 6.62
N ALA A 113 -1.24 -8.67 7.51
CA ALA A 113 -1.18 -8.43 8.95
C ALA A 113 0.19 -7.95 9.45
N LEU A 114 1.22 -7.96 8.61
CA LEU A 114 2.57 -7.53 9.01
C LEU A 114 2.61 -6.04 9.38
N PRO A 115 3.42 -5.65 10.37
CA PRO A 115 3.66 -4.24 10.67
C PRO A 115 4.31 -3.55 9.47
N TYR A 116 3.68 -2.49 8.98
CA TYR A 116 4.19 -1.68 7.86
C TYR A 116 5.06 -0.53 8.35
N GLY A 117 4.72 0.04 9.48
CA GLY A 117 5.38 1.18 10.09
C GLY A 117 4.34 2.16 10.66
N ASP A 118 4.75 3.06 11.55
CA ASP A 118 3.91 4.08 12.16
C ASP A 118 2.62 3.53 12.80
N GLY A 119 2.68 2.31 13.33
CA GLY A 119 1.53 1.66 13.94
C GLY A 119 0.52 1.09 12.96
N GLN A 120 0.83 1.08 11.66
CA GLN A 120 -0.02 0.52 10.62
C GLN A 120 0.36 -0.92 10.29
N THR A 121 -0.62 -1.70 9.85
CA THR A 121 -0.39 -2.97 9.14
C THR A 121 -0.26 -2.73 7.63
N VAL A 122 0.23 -3.73 6.90
CA VAL A 122 0.26 -3.71 5.43
C VAL A 122 -1.14 -3.44 4.87
N GLU A 123 -2.17 -4.09 5.42
CA GLU A 123 -3.57 -3.89 4.96
C GLU A 123 -4.03 -2.44 5.17
N GLU A 124 -3.73 -1.84 6.32
CA GLU A 124 -4.06 -0.45 6.57
C GLU A 124 -3.34 0.50 5.62
N ALA A 125 -2.07 0.23 5.33
CA ALA A 125 -1.30 1.00 4.35
C ALA A 125 -1.86 0.85 2.93
N ARG A 126 -2.30 -0.35 2.57
CA ARG A 126 -2.96 -0.62 1.28
C ARG A 126 -4.25 0.20 1.13
N VAL A 127 -5.10 0.18 2.14
CA VAL A 127 -6.37 0.94 2.16
C VAL A 127 -6.12 2.43 2.02
N GLU A 128 -5.13 2.96 2.74
CA GLU A 128 -4.73 4.37 2.66
C GLU A 128 -4.24 4.71 1.25
N LEU A 129 -3.46 3.83 0.62
CA LEU A 129 -2.97 4.03 -0.73
C LEU A 129 -4.12 4.01 -1.76
N VAL A 130 -5.09 3.10 -1.61
CA VAL A 130 -6.30 3.06 -2.44
C VAL A 130 -7.06 4.39 -2.35
N GLN A 131 -7.22 4.92 -1.14
CA GLN A 131 -7.89 6.19 -0.92
C GLN A 131 -7.14 7.35 -1.59
N LYS A 132 -5.81 7.36 -1.49
CA LYS A 132 -4.94 8.40 -2.05
C LYS A 132 -4.91 8.38 -3.57
N ILE A 133 -4.79 7.20 -4.17
CA ILE A 133 -4.66 7.02 -5.63
C ILE A 133 -6.03 6.95 -6.31
N GLY A 134 -7.03 6.36 -5.66
CA GLY A 134 -8.37 6.22 -6.20
C GLY A 134 -8.59 4.99 -7.07
N GLU A 135 -7.68 4.02 -7.05
CA GLU A 135 -7.81 2.75 -7.76
C GLU A 135 -7.78 1.56 -6.81
N ASN A 136 -8.39 0.45 -7.22
CA ASN A 136 -8.23 -0.82 -6.52
C ASN A 136 -6.76 -1.24 -6.57
N ILE A 137 -6.18 -1.55 -5.42
CA ILE A 137 -4.81 -2.06 -5.27
C ILE A 137 -4.87 -3.31 -4.41
N GLN A 138 -4.30 -4.40 -4.92
CA GLN A 138 -4.31 -5.69 -4.24
C GLN A 138 -2.91 -6.29 -4.19
N VAL A 139 -2.50 -6.75 -3.01
CA VAL A 139 -1.40 -7.70 -2.86
C VAL A 139 -1.96 -9.06 -3.25
N ARG A 140 -1.57 -9.56 -4.42
CA ARG A 140 -2.22 -10.73 -5.00
C ARG A 140 -1.61 -12.03 -4.57
N ARG A 141 -0.29 -12.14 -4.67
CA ARG A 141 0.44 -13.37 -4.34
C ARG A 141 1.91 -13.11 -4.10
N ALA A 142 2.53 -14.03 -3.41
CA ALA A 142 3.98 -14.04 -3.20
C ALA A 142 4.50 -15.47 -3.27
N GLU A 143 5.75 -15.60 -3.71
CA GLU A 143 6.48 -16.87 -3.77
C GLU A 143 7.90 -16.67 -3.28
N VAL A 144 8.45 -17.63 -2.54
CA VAL A 144 9.83 -17.63 -2.09
C VAL A 144 10.58 -18.79 -2.75
N ILE A 145 11.78 -18.49 -3.24
CA ILE A 145 12.71 -19.48 -3.78
C ILE A 145 13.98 -19.45 -2.95
N GLU A 146 14.44 -20.60 -2.49
CA GLU A 146 15.69 -20.76 -1.76
C GLU A 146 16.68 -21.56 -2.59
N GLY A 147 17.95 -21.20 -2.52
CA GLY A 147 19.00 -21.91 -3.22
C GLY A 147 20.35 -21.27 -2.99
N ASP A 148 21.42 -22.04 -3.17
CA ASP A 148 22.80 -21.56 -2.95
C ASP A 148 23.22 -20.53 -4.02
N ASN A 149 22.71 -20.69 -5.23
CA ASN A 149 22.96 -19.76 -6.34
C ASN A 149 21.64 -19.34 -6.96
N LEU A 150 21.24 -18.13 -6.68
CA LEU A 150 20.01 -17.54 -7.23
C LEU A 150 20.36 -16.50 -8.29
N ALA A 151 19.70 -16.58 -9.43
CA ALA A 151 19.72 -15.55 -10.46
C ALA A 151 18.33 -14.98 -10.61
N SER A 152 18.24 -13.67 -10.74
CA SER A 152 16.96 -12.99 -10.92
C SER A 152 17.02 -12.06 -12.12
N TYR A 153 15.87 -11.89 -12.77
CA TYR A 153 15.72 -11.01 -13.92
C TYR A 153 14.33 -10.38 -13.89
N ARG A 154 14.29 -9.07 -14.08
CA ARG A 154 13.02 -8.34 -14.28
C ARG A 154 13.00 -7.75 -15.67
N HIS A 155 11.92 -8.04 -16.40
CA HIS A 155 11.64 -7.43 -17.70
C HIS A 155 10.56 -6.36 -17.51
N GLY A 156 10.99 -5.09 -17.41
CA GLY A 156 10.09 -4.01 -17.03
C GLY A 156 9.53 -4.22 -15.64
N ILE A 157 8.24 -3.91 -15.45
CA ILE A 157 7.55 -4.08 -14.18
C ILE A 157 6.59 -5.28 -14.16
N ARG A 158 6.38 -5.93 -15.30
CA ARG A 158 5.35 -6.97 -15.46
C ARG A 158 5.87 -8.39 -15.35
N ILE A 159 7.14 -8.61 -15.60
CA ILE A 159 7.72 -9.95 -15.63
C ILE A 159 8.91 -10.02 -14.68
N GLY A 160 8.90 -11.01 -13.81
CA GLY A 160 10.02 -11.32 -12.94
C GLY A 160 10.29 -12.81 -12.95
N VAL A 161 11.56 -13.16 -12.99
CA VAL A 161 12.02 -14.55 -12.98
C VAL A 161 13.10 -14.71 -11.94
N VAL A 162 13.01 -15.77 -11.14
CA VAL A 162 14.07 -16.20 -10.23
C VAL A 162 14.38 -17.67 -10.52
N VAL A 163 15.66 -17.96 -10.67
CA VAL A 163 16.15 -19.31 -10.96
C VAL A 163 17.15 -19.72 -9.90
N SER A 164 16.99 -20.93 -9.37
CA SER A 164 18.00 -21.57 -8.51
C SER A 164 18.84 -22.51 -9.38
N VAL A 165 20.14 -22.30 -9.33
CA VAL A 165 21.10 -23.06 -10.15
C VAL A 165 21.97 -23.95 -9.28
#